data_2b676b18e418da3cde20c31083e27116
#
_entry.id   2b676b18e418da3cde20c31083e27116
#
_cell.length_a   1.000
_cell.length_b   1.000
_cell.length_c   1.000
_cell.angle_alpha   90.00
_cell.angle_beta   90.00
_cell.angle_gamma   90.00
#
_symmetry.space_group_name_H-M   'P 1'
#
loop_
_entity.id
_entity.type
_entity.pdbx_description
1 polymer ?
#
loop_
_entity_poly.entity_id
_entity_poly.type
_entity_poly.pdbx_seq_one_letter_code
_entity_poly.pdbx_strand_id
1 'polypeptide(L)'
;MAFSTDKKLWRYGSKVAGNIGHGVAWELDFLRGMHQGNALRYLARELSSATGRAIHLTSIWLDKHAWVSWSQGGNRVDKRELADLAVIVRRRRKGKIVKWMWLIQGKRTDKLLGTYGGSSTPYELDLLHRMPMFSLNGYSGTFRLKRDFPPSGCTA
;
A
#
# COMPACT_ATOMS: atom_id res chain seq x y z
N MET A 1 -21.08 -7.40 -1.61
CA MET A 1 -19.95 -8.23 -2.14
C MET A 1 -18.56 -7.86 -1.60
N ALA A 2 -18.43 -7.02 -0.59
CA ALA A 2 -17.14 -6.63 0.01
C ALA A 2 -16.48 -7.74 0.86
N PHE A 3 -17.26 -8.53 1.58
CA PHE A 3 -16.77 -9.49 2.58
C PHE A 3 -15.90 -10.66 2.05
N SER A 4 -15.97 -11.01 0.77
CA SER A 4 -15.16 -12.11 0.21
C SER A 4 -13.69 -11.70 -0.04
N THR A 5 -13.46 -10.42 -0.33
CA THR A 5 -12.12 -9.91 -0.62
C THR A 5 -11.28 -9.78 0.65
N ASP A 6 -11.91 -9.36 1.75
CA ASP A 6 -11.21 -9.15 3.03
C ASP A 6 -10.68 -10.47 3.62
N LYS A 7 -11.47 -11.57 3.56
CA LYS A 7 -11.01 -12.90 3.99
C LYS A 7 -9.82 -13.40 3.17
N LYS A 8 -9.77 -13.09 1.88
CA LYS A 8 -8.67 -13.52 1.01
C LYS A 8 -7.41 -12.70 1.24
N LEU A 9 -7.53 -11.40 1.47
CA LEU A 9 -6.44 -10.54 1.88
C LEU A 9 -5.88 -10.95 3.24
N TRP A 10 -6.76 -11.28 4.19
CA TRP A 10 -6.35 -11.80 5.48
C TRP A 10 -5.59 -13.13 5.38
N ARG A 11 -6.10 -14.09 4.61
CA ARG A 11 -5.40 -15.37 4.35
C ARG A 11 -4.05 -15.16 3.65
N TYR A 12 -3.98 -14.20 2.74
CA TYR A 12 -2.73 -13.82 2.10
C TYR A 12 -1.73 -13.26 3.12
N GLY A 13 -2.16 -12.30 3.94
CA GLY A 13 -1.34 -11.73 5.02
C GLY A 13 -0.85 -12.81 5.99
N SER A 14 -1.73 -13.71 6.43
CA SER A 14 -1.38 -14.82 7.32
C SER A 14 -0.38 -15.78 6.68
N LYS A 15 -0.51 -16.07 5.38
CA LYS A 15 0.45 -16.91 4.65
C LYS A 15 1.81 -16.25 4.50
N VAL A 16 1.84 -14.94 4.22
CA VAL A 16 3.08 -14.17 4.16
C VAL A 16 3.76 -14.14 5.53
N ALA A 17 3.00 -13.89 6.60
CA ALA A 17 3.50 -13.91 7.97
C ALA A 17 4.05 -15.29 8.36
N GLY A 18 3.36 -16.38 8.00
CA GLY A 18 3.82 -17.75 8.26
C GLY A 18 5.13 -18.10 7.54
N ASN A 19 5.39 -17.51 6.38
CA ASN A 19 6.63 -17.73 5.63
C ASN A 19 7.83 -16.97 6.21
N ILE A 20 7.60 -15.95 7.05
CA ILE A 20 8.66 -15.14 7.67
C ILE A 20 9.21 -15.80 8.95
N GLY A 21 8.51 -16.82 9.47
CA GLY A 21 8.86 -17.51 10.71
C GLY A 21 8.39 -16.76 11.96
N HIS A 22 8.37 -17.46 13.08
CA HIS A 22 7.90 -16.93 14.37
C HIS A 22 8.94 -16.07 15.14
N GLY A 23 9.96 -15.56 14.45
CA GLY A 23 10.90 -14.59 15.02
C GLY A 23 10.29 -13.20 15.15
N VAL A 24 10.95 -12.30 15.87
CA VAL A 24 10.60 -10.87 15.97
C VAL A 24 10.80 -10.23 14.58
N ALA A 25 9.85 -10.44 13.68
CA ALA A 25 9.90 -9.85 12.36
C ALA A 25 9.69 -8.32 12.47
N TRP A 26 10.58 -7.57 11.88
CA TRP A 26 10.40 -6.14 11.69
C TRP A 26 9.28 -5.90 10.68
N GLU A 27 8.60 -4.74 10.78
CA GLU A 27 7.54 -4.37 9.84
C GLU A 27 7.97 -4.53 8.37
N LEU A 28 9.23 -4.21 8.06
CA LEU A 28 9.80 -4.34 6.72
C LEU A 28 9.96 -5.79 6.26
N ASP A 29 10.12 -6.75 7.16
CA ASP A 29 10.22 -8.17 6.78
C ASP A 29 8.90 -8.70 6.26
N PHE A 30 7.79 -8.25 6.85
CA PHE A 30 6.46 -8.54 6.34
C PHE A 30 6.26 -7.95 4.93
N LEU A 31 6.64 -6.70 4.73
CA LEU A 31 6.56 -6.03 3.43
C LEU A 31 7.49 -6.69 2.40
N ARG A 32 8.69 -7.12 2.78
CA ARG A 32 9.59 -7.91 1.92
C ARG A 32 8.95 -9.22 1.51
N GLY A 33 8.27 -9.91 2.43
CA GLY A 33 7.49 -11.10 2.12
C GLY A 33 6.38 -10.82 1.08
N MET A 34 5.68 -9.71 1.21
CA MET A 34 4.68 -9.26 0.24
C MET A 34 5.28 -8.88 -1.12
N HIS A 35 6.50 -8.36 -1.14
CA HIS A 35 7.22 -7.97 -2.36
C HIS A 35 7.72 -9.16 -3.18
N GLN A 36 7.78 -10.35 -2.62
CA GLN A 36 8.23 -11.55 -3.31
C GLN A 36 7.29 -11.96 -4.46
N GLY A 37 7.87 -12.37 -5.57
CA GLY A 37 7.11 -12.71 -6.78
C GLY A 37 6.13 -13.88 -6.60
N ASN A 38 6.41 -14.86 -5.73
CA ASN A 38 5.48 -15.95 -5.39
C ASN A 38 4.27 -15.44 -4.60
N ALA A 39 4.47 -14.51 -3.65
CA ALA A 39 3.39 -13.88 -2.89
C ALA A 39 2.48 -13.05 -3.81
N LEU A 40 3.06 -12.26 -4.69
CA LEU A 40 2.30 -11.47 -5.68
C LEU A 40 1.53 -12.36 -6.67
N ARG A 41 2.13 -13.45 -7.15
CA ARG A 41 1.42 -14.41 -8.01
C ARG A 41 0.25 -15.08 -7.30
N TYR A 42 0.43 -15.44 -6.03
CA TYR A 42 -0.65 -15.99 -5.22
C TYR A 42 -1.79 -14.99 -5.09
N LEU A 43 -1.50 -13.74 -4.68
CA LEU A 43 -2.50 -12.69 -4.55
C LEU A 43 -3.21 -12.38 -5.88
N ALA A 44 -2.45 -12.32 -6.99
CA ALA A 44 -3.01 -12.11 -8.32
C ALA A 44 -4.02 -13.19 -8.70
N ARG A 45 -3.70 -14.46 -8.41
CA ARG A 45 -4.59 -15.60 -8.66
C ARG A 45 -5.86 -15.52 -7.81
N GLU A 46 -5.73 -15.21 -6.51
CA GLU A 46 -6.88 -15.08 -5.62
C GLU A 46 -7.82 -13.94 -6.05
N LEU A 47 -7.25 -12.79 -6.43
CA LEU A 47 -8.02 -11.66 -6.95
C LEU A 47 -8.66 -11.98 -8.31
N SER A 48 -7.95 -12.68 -9.19
CA SER A 48 -8.50 -13.11 -10.48
C SER A 48 -9.68 -14.06 -10.30
N SER A 49 -9.55 -15.04 -9.42
CA SER A 49 -10.63 -15.96 -9.05
C SER A 49 -11.83 -15.24 -8.44
N ALA A 50 -11.58 -14.31 -7.52
CA ALA A 50 -12.66 -13.56 -6.85
C ALA A 50 -13.43 -12.64 -7.78
N THR A 51 -12.77 -12.11 -8.80
CA THR A 51 -13.36 -11.11 -9.71
C THR A 51 -13.79 -11.69 -11.06
N GLY A 52 -13.45 -12.94 -11.36
CA GLY A 52 -13.63 -13.57 -12.68
C GLY A 52 -12.83 -12.88 -13.78
N ARG A 53 -11.72 -12.20 -13.47
CA ARG A 53 -10.94 -11.40 -14.41
C ARG A 53 -9.44 -11.63 -14.23
N ALA A 54 -8.70 -11.67 -15.33
CA ALA A 54 -7.23 -11.74 -15.27
C ALA A 54 -6.66 -10.48 -14.63
N ILE A 55 -5.97 -10.66 -13.50
CA ILE A 55 -5.30 -9.60 -12.74
C ILE A 55 -3.81 -9.92 -12.70
N HIS A 56 -3.00 -8.91 -12.99
CA HIS A 56 -1.56 -8.96 -12.87
C HIS A 56 -1.10 -7.97 -11.79
N LEU A 57 -0.21 -8.41 -10.94
CA LEU A 57 0.37 -7.60 -9.87
C LEU A 57 1.87 -7.42 -10.09
N THR A 58 2.32 -6.23 -9.80
CA THR A 58 3.75 -5.88 -9.70
C THR A 58 3.91 -5.03 -8.46
N SER A 59 4.99 -5.17 -7.72
CA SER A 59 5.29 -4.28 -6.60
C SER A 59 6.56 -3.49 -6.85
N ILE A 60 6.64 -2.32 -6.22
CA ILE A 60 7.79 -1.43 -6.22
C ILE A 60 8.13 -1.14 -4.77
N TRP A 61 9.37 -1.40 -4.39
CA TRP A 61 9.90 -1.05 -3.08
C TRP A 61 10.15 0.45 -3.03
N LEU A 62 9.54 1.14 -2.09
CA LEU A 62 9.58 2.60 -1.98
C LEU A 62 10.32 3.08 -0.71
N ASP A 63 10.43 2.23 0.31
CA ASP A 63 11.11 2.55 1.58
C ASP A 63 12.46 3.23 1.32
N LYS A 64 12.63 4.44 1.85
CA LYS A 64 13.81 5.32 1.69
C LYS A 64 14.16 5.74 0.25
N HIS A 65 13.30 5.46 -0.73
CA HIS A 65 13.56 5.80 -2.13
C HIS A 65 12.60 6.84 -2.70
N ALA A 66 11.38 6.91 -2.19
CA ALA A 66 10.35 7.80 -2.71
C ALA A 66 10.01 8.92 -1.72
N TRP A 67 10.81 9.98 -1.71
CA TRP A 67 10.62 11.16 -0.87
C TRP A 67 9.70 12.15 -1.54
N VAL A 68 8.70 12.63 -0.81
CA VAL A 68 7.70 13.57 -1.31
C VAL A 68 7.56 14.78 -0.41
N SER A 69 7.06 15.87 -0.99
CA SER A 69 6.71 17.10 -0.29
C SER A 69 5.35 17.58 -0.76
N TRP A 70 4.53 18.10 0.15
CA TRP A 70 3.19 18.62 -0.15
C TRP A 70 2.80 19.77 0.78
N SER A 71 1.63 20.36 0.57
CA SER A 71 1.07 21.38 1.47
C SER A 71 -0.03 20.78 2.35
N GLN A 72 0.04 21.04 3.65
CA GLN A 72 -0.94 20.68 4.65
C GLN A 72 -1.37 21.91 5.43
N GLY A 73 -2.64 22.34 5.25
CA GLY A 73 -3.15 23.53 5.94
C GLY A 73 -2.35 24.81 5.69
N GLY A 74 -1.78 24.98 4.50
CA GLY A 74 -0.92 26.12 4.14
C GLY A 74 0.56 25.93 4.50
N ASN A 75 0.90 24.98 5.36
CA ASN A 75 2.28 24.67 5.72
C ASN A 75 2.87 23.65 4.76
N ARG A 76 4.14 23.83 4.41
CA ARG A 76 4.88 22.85 3.60
C ARG A 76 5.37 21.70 4.46
N VAL A 77 5.04 20.50 4.05
CA VAL A 77 5.59 19.25 4.60
C VAL A 77 6.65 18.74 3.65
N ASP A 78 7.87 18.65 4.12
CA ASP A 78 9.02 18.27 3.31
C ASP A 78 9.59 16.92 3.70
N LYS A 79 10.14 16.22 2.68
CA LYS A 79 10.94 15.00 2.81
C LYS A 79 10.27 13.93 3.68
N ARG A 80 9.06 13.55 3.32
CA ARG A 80 8.39 12.38 3.87
C ARG A 80 8.38 11.25 2.87
N GLU A 81 8.40 10.04 3.34
CA GLU A 81 8.26 8.87 2.47
C GLU A 81 6.85 8.80 1.92
N LEU A 82 6.74 8.47 0.62
CA LEU A 82 5.43 8.29 -0.02
C LEU A 82 4.70 7.07 0.56
N ALA A 83 5.43 5.98 0.72
CA ALA A 83 5.00 4.72 1.32
C ALA A 83 6.21 3.78 1.38
N ASP A 84 6.08 2.64 2.05
CA ASP A 84 7.14 1.61 2.07
C ASP A 84 7.08 0.73 0.82
N LEU A 85 5.87 0.43 0.34
CA LEU A 85 5.64 -0.45 -0.80
C LEU A 85 4.48 0.08 -1.66
N ALA A 86 4.64 0.04 -2.97
CA ALA A 86 3.54 0.19 -3.91
C ALA A 86 3.22 -1.14 -4.60
N VAL A 87 1.93 -1.49 -4.69
CA VAL A 87 1.46 -2.62 -5.48
C VAL A 87 0.65 -2.10 -6.65
N ILE A 88 1.12 -2.37 -7.86
CA ILE A 88 0.45 -1.98 -9.10
C ILE A 88 -0.42 -3.14 -9.57
N VAL A 89 -1.72 -2.88 -9.62
CA VAL A 89 -2.74 -3.80 -10.11
C VAL A 89 -3.05 -3.46 -11.55
N ARG A 90 -2.88 -4.39 -12.44
CA ARG A 90 -3.20 -4.25 -13.86
C ARG A 90 -4.29 -5.22 -14.27
N ARG A 91 -5.31 -4.75 -14.93
CA ARG A 91 -6.33 -5.63 -15.57
C ARG A 91 -6.73 -5.09 -16.93
N ARG A 92 -7.18 -5.99 -17.82
CA ARG A 92 -7.80 -5.61 -19.08
C ARG A 92 -9.30 -5.33 -18.87
N ARG A 93 -9.78 -4.17 -19.35
CA ARG A 93 -11.19 -3.79 -19.34
C ARG A 93 -11.56 -3.20 -20.70
N LYS A 94 -12.51 -3.81 -21.42
CA LYS A 94 -12.94 -3.35 -22.75
C LYS A 94 -11.77 -3.08 -23.71
N GLY A 95 -10.83 -4.02 -23.81
CA GLY A 95 -9.63 -3.90 -24.66
C GLY A 95 -8.49 -3.02 -24.12
N LYS A 96 -8.74 -2.20 -23.10
CA LYS A 96 -7.75 -1.29 -22.50
C LYS A 96 -7.17 -1.87 -21.23
N ILE A 97 -5.89 -1.56 -20.96
CA ILE A 97 -5.25 -1.88 -19.68
C ILE A 97 -5.57 -0.74 -18.71
N VAL A 98 -6.24 -1.09 -17.62
CA VAL A 98 -6.49 -0.19 -16.48
C VAL A 98 -5.50 -0.55 -15.38
N LYS A 99 -4.90 0.47 -14.77
CA LYS A 99 -3.90 0.34 -13.70
C LYS A 99 -4.42 1.04 -12.45
N TRP A 100 -4.24 0.41 -11.31
CA TRP A 100 -4.40 0.99 -9.98
C TRP A 100 -3.11 0.80 -9.21
N MET A 101 -2.89 1.66 -8.25
CA MET A 101 -1.76 1.56 -7.35
C MET A 101 -2.28 1.57 -5.91
N TRP A 102 -1.83 0.60 -5.12
CA TRP A 102 -1.99 0.58 -3.68
C TRP A 102 -0.68 1.02 -3.05
N LEU A 103 -0.74 2.04 -2.21
CA LEU A 103 0.36 2.45 -1.37
C LEU A 103 0.20 1.77 -0.01
N ILE A 104 1.23 1.13 0.45
CA ILE A 104 1.24 0.35 1.69
C ILE A 104 2.32 0.94 2.59
N GLN A 105 1.90 1.37 3.78
CA GLN A 105 2.78 1.80 4.85
C GLN A 105 2.76 0.74 5.94
N GLY A 106 3.90 0.16 6.26
CA GLY A 106 4.07 -0.75 7.38
C GLY A 106 4.09 0.01 8.70
N LYS A 107 3.43 -0.52 9.71
CA LYS A 107 3.56 -0.05 11.08
C LYS A 107 3.51 -1.25 12.01
N ARG A 108 4.50 -1.35 12.89
CA ARG A 108 4.53 -2.38 13.90
C ARG A 108 3.71 -1.95 15.11
N THR A 109 2.92 -2.86 15.61
CA THR A 109 2.26 -2.73 16.90
C THR A 109 2.37 -4.03 17.66
N ASP A 110 2.58 -3.93 18.96
CA ASP A 110 2.61 -5.09 19.87
C ASP A 110 1.20 -5.49 20.33
N LYS A 111 0.18 -4.70 19.94
CA LYS A 111 -1.22 -4.91 20.29
C LYS A 111 -2.06 -5.05 19.04
N LEU A 112 -3.06 -5.93 19.08
CA LEU A 112 -4.01 -6.15 17.98
C LEU A 112 -4.77 -4.86 17.60
N LEU A 113 -5.01 -4.00 18.59
CA LEU A 113 -5.58 -2.66 18.45
C LEU A 113 -4.57 -1.68 19.06
N GLY A 114 -3.59 -1.27 18.30
CA GLY A 114 -2.57 -0.33 18.73
C GLY A 114 -2.81 1.07 18.17
N THR A 115 -2.63 2.08 19.00
CA THR A 115 -2.46 3.46 18.53
C THR A 115 -1.04 3.61 17.99
N TYR A 116 -0.94 4.01 16.73
CA TYR A 116 0.34 4.34 16.15
C TYR A 116 0.76 5.73 16.65
N GLY A 117 1.82 5.77 17.45
CA GLY A 117 2.43 7.00 17.93
C GLY A 117 3.74 7.28 17.22
N GLY A 118 4.00 8.53 16.90
CA GLY A 118 5.25 8.97 16.28
C GLY A 118 5.06 10.31 15.60
N SER A 119 6.10 11.13 15.56
CA SER A 119 6.03 12.49 14.96
C SER A 119 5.75 12.48 13.46
N SER A 120 6.04 11.39 12.76
CA SER A 120 5.76 11.23 11.32
C SER A 120 4.35 10.76 11.01
N THR A 121 3.71 10.02 11.93
CA THR A 121 2.41 9.38 11.70
C THR A 121 1.30 10.32 11.23
N PRO A 122 1.12 11.54 11.77
CA PRO A 122 0.09 12.47 11.28
C PRO A 122 0.28 12.88 9.82
N TYR A 123 1.54 13.03 9.39
CA TYR A 123 1.87 13.39 8.01
C TYR A 123 1.65 12.22 7.05
N GLU A 124 2.05 11.02 7.43
CA GLU A 124 1.83 9.80 6.65
C GLU A 124 0.33 9.50 6.47
N LEU A 125 -0.46 9.62 7.54
CA LEU A 125 -1.91 9.50 7.50
C LEU A 125 -2.55 10.56 6.60
N ASP A 126 -2.12 11.81 6.72
CA ASP A 126 -2.59 12.90 5.88
C ASP A 126 -2.31 12.62 4.39
N LEU A 127 -1.09 12.22 4.06
CA LEU A 127 -0.68 11.90 2.70
C LEU A 127 -1.53 10.76 2.13
N LEU A 128 -1.63 9.65 2.82
CA LEU A 128 -2.36 8.47 2.36
C LEU A 128 -3.89 8.66 2.40
N HIS A 129 -4.40 9.45 3.35
CA HIS A 129 -5.82 9.70 3.48
C HIS A 129 -6.34 10.74 2.50
N ARG A 130 -5.68 11.89 2.37
CA ARG A 130 -6.13 12.96 1.47
C ARG A 130 -5.61 12.83 0.04
N MET A 131 -4.50 12.11 -0.17
CA MET A 131 -3.80 12.05 -1.46
C MET A 131 -3.63 13.46 -2.05
N PRO A 132 -2.96 14.38 -1.35
CA PRO A 132 -2.76 15.75 -1.84
C PRO A 132 -1.93 15.75 -3.12
N MET A 133 -1.88 16.88 -3.80
CA MET A 133 -0.84 17.09 -4.80
C MET A 133 0.52 17.13 -4.10
N PHE A 134 1.49 16.41 -4.62
CA PHE A 134 2.85 16.34 -4.06
C PHE A 134 3.91 16.46 -5.14
N SER A 135 5.07 16.91 -4.76
CA SER A 135 6.30 16.83 -5.56
C SER A 135 7.10 15.59 -5.12
N LEU A 136 7.69 14.89 -6.08
CA LEU A 136 8.56 13.75 -5.84
C LEU A 136 10.01 14.21 -5.98
N ASN A 137 10.85 13.93 -4.99
CA ASN A 137 12.25 14.35 -4.99
C ASN A 137 12.99 13.73 -6.20
N GLY A 138 13.78 14.54 -6.87
CA GLY A 138 14.49 14.11 -8.09
C GLY A 138 13.67 14.15 -9.38
N TYR A 139 12.39 14.56 -9.32
CA TYR A 139 11.52 14.69 -10.50
C TYR A 139 10.94 16.09 -10.58
N SER A 140 10.87 16.65 -11.79
CA SER A 140 10.22 17.92 -12.06
C SER A 140 8.70 17.74 -12.12
N GLY A 141 7.96 18.69 -11.49
CA GLY A 141 6.50 18.74 -11.52
C GLY A 141 5.83 18.23 -10.26
N THR A 142 4.51 18.29 -10.28
CA THR A 142 3.63 17.83 -9.20
C THR A 142 2.79 16.66 -9.66
N PHE A 143 2.55 15.74 -8.73
CA PHE A 143 1.79 14.52 -8.96
C PHE A 143 0.53 14.53 -8.12
N ARG A 144 -0.54 13.96 -8.65
CA ARG A 144 -1.79 13.72 -7.93
C ARG A 144 -2.24 12.30 -8.17
N LEU A 145 -2.41 11.53 -7.12
CA LEU A 145 -3.04 10.24 -7.20
C LEU A 145 -4.56 10.43 -7.14
N LYS A 146 -5.26 9.94 -8.16
CA LYS A 146 -6.72 9.91 -8.12
C LYS A 146 -7.17 8.80 -7.20
N ARG A 147 -8.08 9.12 -6.31
CA ARG A 147 -8.75 8.17 -5.46
C ARG A 147 -9.91 7.56 -6.23
N ASP A 148 -9.81 6.30 -6.61
CA ASP A 148 -10.89 5.60 -7.31
C ASP A 148 -11.88 4.92 -6.34
N PHE A 149 -11.57 4.88 -5.04
CA PHE A 149 -12.43 4.31 -4.02
C PHE A 149 -12.54 5.29 -2.83
N PRO A 150 -13.73 5.40 -2.21
CA PRO A 150 -13.80 6.04 -0.92
C PRO A 150 -12.82 5.34 0.03
N PRO A 151 -12.25 6.02 1.03
CA PRO A 151 -11.43 5.35 2.00
C PRO A 151 -12.27 4.22 2.58
N SER A 152 -11.95 2.99 2.21
CA SER A 152 -12.36 1.86 3.01
C SER A 152 -11.79 2.17 4.37
N GLY A 153 -12.67 2.38 5.37
CA GLY A 153 -12.26 2.89 6.63
C GLY A 153 -11.08 2.09 7.15
N CYS A 154 -9.98 2.77 7.42
CA CYS A 154 -9.09 2.30 8.43
C CYS A 154 -9.94 2.32 9.69
N THR A 155 -10.65 1.24 9.96
CA THR A 155 -11.13 0.97 11.29
C THR A 155 -9.88 0.78 12.11
N ALA A 156 -9.54 1.82 12.87
CA ALA A 156 -8.59 1.72 13.95
C ALA A 156 -9.00 0.58 14.89
#